data_09868f7a1ef3ede9bfa79e266b4b9a55
#
_entry.id   09868f7a1ef3ede9bfa79e266b4b9a55
#
_cell.length_a   1.000
_cell.length_b   1.000
_cell.length_c   1.000
_cell.angle_alpha   90.00
_cell.angle_beta   90.00
_cell.angle_gamma   90.00
#
_symmetry.space_group_name_H-M   'P 1'
#
loop_
_entity.id
_entity.type
_entity.pdbx_description
1 polymer ?
#
loop_
_entity_poly.entity_id
_entity_poly.type
_entity_poly.pdbx_seq_one_letter_code
_entity_poly.pdbx_strand_id
1 'polypeptide(L)'
;MINTFDKFLEKIEDFLTSFSALAIFILMITATVQIVSRKILNMPIPGYIDFAEQSIAIFAFIGIAYCQRLGGHVRMEIFLSMLNGRSKWIAEAIQTAATILIISILTYYSFKHFQRAWTIGDSTIDIQLPTWPSKLMIPIAFAALTLRLIVQFAGYIRLIVDPKLQPIGVPLIVDVENQAKQEASQIETTK
;
A
#
# COMPACT_ATOMS: atom_id res chain seq x y z
N MET A 1 -11.47 -7.59 -20.21
CA MET A 1 -10.53 -8.37 -19.40
C MET A 1 -9.82 -7.55 -18.32
N ILE A 2 -9.15 -6.44 -18.69
CA ILE A 2 -8.44 -5.57 -17.71
C ILE A 2 -9.38 -5.05 -16.62
N ASN A 3 -10.58 -4.59 -16.98
CA ASN A 3 -11.55 -4.04 -16.02
C ASN A 3 -12.10 -5.07 -14.99
N THR A 4 -12.19 -6.36 -15.39
CA THR A 4 -12.65 -7.43 -14.50
C THR A 4 -11.56 -7.80 -13.49
N PHE A 5 -10.31 -7.83 -13.96
CA PHE A 5 -9.16 -8.11 -13.11
C PHE A 5 -8.87 -6.97 -12.13
N ASP A 6 -9.03 -5.73 -12.58
CA ASP A 6 -8.90 -4.54 -11.74
C ASP A 6 -9.92 -4.54 -10.60
N LYS A 7 -11.21 -4.77 -10.89
CA LYS A 7 -12.28 -4.88 -9.88
C LYS A 7 -12.08 -6.03 -8.88
N PHE A 8 -11.44 -7.11 -9.30
CA PHE A 8 -11.12 -8.22 -8.40
C PHE A 8 -10.01 -7.84 -7.43
N LEU A 9 -8.95 -7.19 -7.94
CA LEU A 9 -7.86 -6.66 -7.11
C LEU A 9 -8.39 -5.61 -6.12
N GLU A 10 -9.26 -4.70 -6.57
CA GLU A 10 -9.89 -3.70 -5.70
C GLU A 10 -10.57 -4.32 -4.48
N LYS A 11 -11.38 -5.36 -4.69
CA LYS A 11 -12.10 -6.02 -3.58
C LYS A 11 -11.15 -6.67 -2.58
N ILE A 12 -10.07 -7.27 -3.07
CA ILE A 12 -9.05 -7.88 -2.20
C ILE A 12 -8.33 -6.79 -1.42
N GLU A 13 -7.92 -5.71 -2.07
CA GLU A 13 -7.23 -4.58 -1.43
C GLU A 13 -8.11 -3.92 -0.37
N ASP A 14 -9.39 -3.69 -0.65
CA ASP A 14 -10.36 -3.11 0.30
C ASP A 14 -10.57 -4.01 1.52
N PHE A 15 -10.71 -5.32 1.30
CA PHE A 15 -10.85 -6.29 2.39
C PHE A 15 -9.60 -6.31 3.27
N LEU A 16 -8.41 -6.40 2.67
CA LEU A 16 -7.14 -6.43 3.39
C LEU A 16 -6.90 -5.12 4.17
N THR A 17 -7.24 -3.99 3.57
CA THR A 17 -7.09 -2.67 4.21
C THR A 17 -8.05 -2.52 5.38
N SER A 18 -9.32 -2.95 5.23
CA SER A 18 -10.30 -2.93 6.32
C SER A 18 -9.87 -3.85 7.47
N PHE A 19 -9.37 -5.04 7.15
CA PHE A 19 -8.81 -5.96 8.14
C PHE A 19 -7.61 -5.35 8.87
N SER A 20 -6.71 -4.71 8.14
CA SER A 20 -5.53 -4.04 8.72
C SER A 20 -5.94 -2.88 9.64
N ALA A 21 -6.94 -2.08 9.25
CA ALA A 21 -7.45 -0.99 10.08
C ALA A 21 -8.01 -1.49 11.41
N LEU A 22 -8.81 -2.57 11.38
CA LEU A 22 -9.34 -3.20 12.59
C LEU A 22 -8.22 -3.74 13.49
N ALA A 23 -7.24 -4.39 12.88
CA ALA A 23 -6.11 -4.96 13.61
C ALA A 23 -5.20 -3.88 14.25
N ILE A 24 -4.98 -2.75 13.56
CA ILE A 24 -4.28 -1.58 14.12
C ILE A 24 -5.07 -1.02 15.30
N PHE A 25 -6.39 -0.96 15.21
CA PHE A 25 -7.24 -0.50 16.30
C PHE A 25 -7.12 -1.40 17.55
N ILE A 26 -7.15 -2.72 17.35
CA ILE A 26 -6.92 -3.71 18.42
C ILE A 26 -5.53 -3.53 19.05
N LEU A 27 -4.51 -3.33 18.22
CA LEU A 27 -3.14 -3.11 18.66
C LEU A 27 -3.02 -1.82 19.49
N MET A 28 -3.73 -0.76 19.12
CA MET A 28 -3.80 0.48 19.88
C MET A 28 -4.43 0.27 21.27
N ILE A 29 -5.53 -0.49 21.36
CA ILE A 29 -6.16 -0.84 22.65
C ILE A 29 -5.18 -1.65 23.48
N THR A 30 -4.53 -2.65 22.91
CA THR A 30 -3.56 -3.51 23.60
C THR A 30 -2.37 -2.68 24.10
N ALA A 31 -1.89 -1.70 23.32
CA ALA A 31 -0.85 -0.76 23.73
C ALA A 31 -1.28 0.05 24.96
N THR A 32 -2.50 0.56 24.94
CA THR A 32 -3.06 1.32 26.07
C THR A 32 -3.14 0.47 27.34
N VAL A 33 -3.66 -0.75 27.21
CA VAL A 33 -3.73 -1.71 28.31
C VAL A 33 -2.34 -2.03 28.85
N GLN A 34 -1.35 -2.24 27.97
CA GLN A 34 0.04 -2.49 28.36
C GLN A 34 0.63 -1.33 29.18
N ILE A 35 0.41 -0.08 28.76
CA ILE A 35 0.91 1.10 29.45
C ILE A 35 0.28 1.23 30.84
N VAL A 36 -1.05 1.04 30.93
CA VAL A 36 -1.82 1.10 32.18
C VAL A 36 -1.39 -0.02 33.13
N SER A 37 -1.31 -1.26 32.64
CA SER A 37 -0.89 -2.43 33.42
C SER A 37 0.53 -2.27 33.97
N ARG A 38 1.45 -1.81 33.15
CA ARG A 38 2.84 -1.56 33.55
C ARG A 38 2.94 -0.45 34.58
N LYS A 39 2.16 0.64 34.43
CA LYS A 39 2.28 1.82 35.29
C LYS A 39 1.51 1.68 36.63
N ILE A 40 0.33 1.04 36.60
CA ILE A 40 -0.56 0.95 37.77
C ILE A 40 -0.35 -0.36 38.52
N LEU A 41 -0.27 -1.49 37.78
CA LEU A 41 -0.18 -2.82 38.37
C LEU A 41 1.25 -3.33 38.50
N ASN A 42 2.24 -2.64 37.94
CA ASN A 42 3.64 -3.10 37.85
C ASN A 42 3.79 -4.47 37.16
N MET A 43 2.81 -4.86 36.33
CA MET A 43 2.77 -6.15 35.63
C MET A 43 2.81 -5.89 34.12
N PRO A 44 3.99 -5.84 33.50
CA PRO A 44 4.10 -5.74 32.05
C PRO A 44 3.59 -7.02 31.38
N ILE A 45 2.90 -6.90 30.24
CA ILE A 45 2.51 -8.05 29.42
C ILE A 45 3.77 -8.55 28.70
N PRO A 46 4.26 -9.78 28.95
CA PRO A 46 5.46 -10.30 28.30
C PRO A 46 5.19 -10.47 26.79
N GLY A 47 6.20 -10.16 25.95
CA GLY A 47 6.12 -10.30 24.50
C GLY A 47 5.24 -9.28 23.78
N TYR A 48 4.69 -8.27 24.48
CA TYR A 48 3.91 -7.22 23.82
C TYR A 48 4.70 -6.52 22.73
N ILE A 49 5.98 -6.19 22.98
CA ILE A 49 6.84 -5.48 22.02
C ILE A 49 7.05 -6.34 20.78
N ASP A 50 7.37 -7.62 20.95
CA ASP A 50 7.57 -8.59 19.88
C ASP A 50 6.33 -8.70 18.97
N PHE A 51 5.15 -8.82 19.61
CA PHE A 51 3.89 -8.91 18.88
C PHE A 51 3.54 -7.61 18.14
N ALA A 52 3.77 -6.46 18.76
CA ALA A 52 3.53 -5.16 18.17
C ALA A 52 4.43 -4.92 16.94
N GLU A 53 5.72 -5.22 17.05
CA GLU A 53 6.70 -5.08 15.96
C GLU A 53 6.31 -5.92 14.75
N GLN A 54 5.97 -7.19 14.95
CA GLN A 54 5.53 -8.10 13.89
C GLN A 54 4.24 -7.61 13.22
N SER A 55 3.27 -7.17 14.02
CA SER A 55 1.96 -6.72 13.55
C SER A 55 2.06 -5.43 12.73
N ILE A 56 2.84 -4.44 13.20
CA ILE A 56 3.03 -3.17 12.50
C ILE A 56 3.65 -3.41 11.12
N ALA A 57 4.66 -4.29 11.02
CA ALA A 57 5.27 -4.63 9.76
C ALA A 57 4.25 -5.22 8.78
N ILE A 58 3.42 -6.18 9.22
CA ILE A 58 2.39 -6.81 8.38
C ILE A 58 1.40 -5.75 7.86
N PHE A 59 0.86 -4.90 8.73
CA PHE A 59 -0.17 -3.94 8.36
C PHE A 59 0.37 -2.83 7.45
N ALA A 60 1.60 -2.38 7.69
CA ALA A 60 2.24 -1.39 6.84
C ALA A 60 2.37 -1.89 5.39
N PHE A 61 2.79 -3.13 5.21
CA PHE A 61 2.97 -3.70 3.87
C PHE A 61 1.66 -4.03 3.16
N ILE A 62 0.61 -4.45 3.88
CA ILE A 62 -0.72 -4.68 3.28
C ILE A 62 -1.29 -3.37 2.70
N GLY A 63 -1.07 -2.23 3.36
CA GLY A 63 -1.57 -0.93 2.91
C GLY A 63 -0.91 -0.37 1.64
N ILE A 64 0.28 -0.87 1.27
CA ILE A 64 1.05 -0.30 0.15
C ILE A 64 0.30 -0.40 -1.19
N ALA A 65 -0.28 -1.56 -1.51
CA ALA A 65 -1.00 -1.77 -2.76
C ALA A 65 -2.26 -0.87 -2.84
N TYR A 66 -2.97 -0.74 -1.74
CA TYR A 66 -4.13 0.16 -1.63
C TYR A 66 -3.73 1.63 -1.80
N CYS A 67 -2.64 2.05 -1.14
CA CYS A 67 -2.11 3.41 -1.28
C CYS A 67 -1.74 3.73 -2.75
N GLN A 68 -1.14 2.76 -3.47
CA GLN A 68 -0.82 2.90 -4.89
C GLN A 68 -2.08 3.09 -5.74
N ARG A 69 -3.17 2.36 -5.46
CA ARG A 69 -4.44 2.49 -6.17
C ARG A 69 -5.03 3.89 -6.05
N LEU A 70 -5.00 4.46 -4.85
CA LEU A 70 -5.49 5.80 -4.60
C LEU A 70 -4.58 6.91 -5.14
N GLY A 71 -3.43 6.54 -5.71
CA GLY A 71 -2.44 7.53 -6.15
C GLY A 71 -1.74 8.24 -5.01
N GLY A 72 -1.82 7.69 -3.79
CA GLY A 72 -1.26 8.28 -2.57
C GLY A 72 0.27 8.25 -2.49
N HIS A 73 0.96 7.59 -3.40
CA HIS A 73 2.40 7.74 -3.53
C HIS A 73 2.72 9.12 -4.11
N VAL A 74 3.69 9.78 -3.50
CA VAL A 74 4.16 11.10 -3.93
C VAL A 74 4.51 11.05 -5.41
N ARG A 75 3.63 11.60 -6.23
CA ARG A 75 3.88 11.81 -7.64
C ARG A 75 4.49 13.19 -7.80
N MET A 76 5.33 13.33 -8.78
CA MET A 76 5.79 14.65 -9.18
C MET A 76 4.67 15.40 -9.92
N GLU A 77 3.53 15.62 -9.25
CA GLU A 77 2.35 16.28 -9.82
C GLU A 77 2.69 17.65 -10.42
N ILE A 78 3.62 18.37 -9.79
CA ILE A 78 4.11 19.66 -10.27
C ILE A 78 4.74 19.52 -11.67
N PHE A 79 5.55 18.48 -11.90
CA PHE A 79 6.12 18.22 -13.22
C PHE A 79 5.08 17.73 -14.24
N LEU A 80 4.15 16.91 -13.80
CA LEU A 80 3.11 16.35 -14.65
C LEU A 80 2.05 17.38 -15.05
N SER A 81 1.78 18.37 -14.19
CA SER A 81 0.86 19.48 -14.50
C SER A 81 1.39 20.41 -15.59
N MET A 82 2.71 20.47 -15.78
CA MET A 82 3.35 21.25 -16.84
C MET A 82 3.31 20.54 -18.21
N LEU A 83 3.01 19.24 -18.24
CA LEU A 83 2.97 18.40 -19.42
C LEU A 83 1.53 18.21 -19.88
N ASN A 84 1.24 18.54 -21.15
CA ASN A 84 -0.08 18.44 -21.76
C ASN A 84 -0.14 17.34 -22.83
N GLY A 85 -1.30 16.69 -22.95
CA GLY A 85 -1.55 15.70 -24.01
C GLY A 85 -0.75 14.40 -23.84
N ARG A 86 -0.15 13.92 -24.92
CA ARG A 86 0.55 12.63 -24.97
C ARG A 86 1.82 12.59 -24.12
N SER A 87 2.51 13.72 -23.96
CA SER A 87 3.75 13.80 -23.20
C SER A 87 3.54 13.48 -21.70
N LYS A 88 2.38 13.83 -21.15
CA LYS A 88 1.98 13.46 -19.78
C LYS A 88 1.92 11.94 -19.62
N TRP A 89 1.23 11.24 -20.52
CA TRP A 89 1.08 9.78 -20.44
C TRP A 89 2.39 9.03 -20.66
N ILE A 90 3.29 9.58 -21.50
CA ILE A 90 4.63 9.02 -21.69
C ILE A 90 5.46 9.15 -20.41
N ALA A 91 5.44 10.32 -19.77
CA ALA A 91 6.16 10.53 -18.53
C ALA A 91 5.66 9.59 -17.41
N GLU A 92 4.34 9.41 -17.27
CA GLU A 92 3.72 8.47 -16.34
C GLU A 92 4.12 7.01 -16.64
N ALA A 93 4.16 6.63 -17.91
CA ALA A 93 4.58 5.30 -18.32
C ALA A 93 6.05 5.02 -17.95
N ILE A 94 6.95 5.98 -18.22
CA ILE A 94 8.38 5.87 -17.87
C ILE A 94 8.57 5.75 -16.37
N GLN A 95 7.89 6.60 -15.58
CA GLN A 95 7.94 6.55 -14.14
C GLN A 95 7.46 5.20 -13.61
N THR A 96 6.32 4.71 -14.12
CA THR A 96 5.75 3.42 -13.71
C THR A 96 6.67 2.27 -14.09
N ALA A 97 7.29 2.30 -15.28
CA ALA A 97 8.27 1.29 -15.69
C ALA A 97 9.50 1.25 -14.77
N ALA A 98 10.04 2.42 -14.40
CA ALA A 98 11.15 2.51 -13.45
C ALA A 98 10.75 1.97 -12.07
N THR A 99 9.54 2.28 -11.60
CA THR A 99 9.00 1.77 -10.34
C THR A 99 8.84 0.25 -10.37
N ILE A 100 8.31 -0.33 -11.45
CA ILE A 100 8.19 -1.78 -11.62
C ILE A 100 9.56 -2.45 -11.52
N LEU A 101 10.58 -1.89 -12.15
CA LEU A 101 11.94 -2.43 -12.10
C LEU A 101 12.47 -2.45 -10.67
N ILE A 102 12.36 -1.33 -9.95
CA ILE A 102 12.84 -1.22 -8.57
C ILE A 102 12.09 -2.17 -7.65
N ILE A 103 10.76 -2.21 -7.72
CA ILE A 103 9.93 -3.07 -6.86
C ILE A 103 10.16 -4.55 -7.17
N SER A 104 10.40 -4.93 -8.43
CA SER A 104 10.74 -6.30 -8.79
C SER A 104 12.06 -6.75 -8.16
N ILE A 105 13.07 -5.87 -8.16
CA ILE A 105 14.35 -6.13 -7.49
C ILE A 105 14.13 -6.27 -5.98
N LEU A 106 13.36 -5.37 -5.36
CA LEU A 106 13.03 -5.44 -3.94
C LEU A 106 12.26 -6.71 -3.58
N THR A 107 11.33 -7.14 -4.42
CA THR A 107 10.58 -8.40 -4.25
C THR A 107 11.53 -9.59 -4.18
N TYR A 108 12.49 -9.67 -5.10
CA TYR A 108 13.46 -10.75 -5.14
C TYR A 108 14.35 -10.80 -3.90
N TYR A 109 14.89 -9.67 -3.47
CA TYR A 109 15.74 -9.61 -2.28
C TYR A 109 14.96 -9.80 -0.98
N SER A 110 13.73 -9.30 -0.89
CA SER A 110 12.84 -9.55 0.25
C SER A 110 12.49 -11.03 0.37
N PHE A 111 12.27 -11.73 -0.76
CA PHE A 111 12.04 -13.16 -0.74
C PHE A 111 13.27 -13.94 -0.25
N LYS A 112 14.48 -13.54 -0.66
CA LYS A 112 15.72 -14.11 -0.11
C LYS A 112 15.88 -13.87 1.38
N HIS A 113 15.48 -12.68 1.84
CA HIS A 113 15.52 -12.34 3.27
C HIS A 113 14.54 -13.21 4.07
N PHE A 114 13.35 -13.45 3.55
CA PHE A 114 12.39 -14.40 4.12
C PHE A 114 12.99 -15.83 4.18
N GLN A 115 13.54 -16.34 3.06
CA GLN A 115 14.15 -17.67 3.02
C GLN A 115 15.25 -17.84 4.06
N ARG A 116 16.09 -16.81 4.24
CA ARG A 116 17.12 -16.83 5.28
C ARG A 116 16.52 -16.92 6.68
N ALA A 117 15.51 -16.11 6.98
CA ALA A 117 14.82 -16.15 8.27
C ALA A 117 14.17 -17.51 8.56
N TRP A 118 13.60 -18.13 7.52
CA TRP A 118 13.03 -19.47 7.62
C TRP A 118 14.08 -20.55 7.90
N THR A 119 15.22 -20.52 7.20
CA THR A 119 16.28 -21.54 7.32
C THR A 119 17.08 -21.42 8.61
N ILE A 120 17.32 -20.21 9.11
CA ILE A 120 18.09 -19.95 10.33
C ILE A 120 17.18 -20.08 11.58
N GLY A 121 15.86 -19.92 11.43
CA GLY A 121 14.92 -19.93 12.54
C GLY A 121 14.97 -18.63 13.33
N ASP A 122 15.06 -17.48 12.64
CA ASP A 122 15.08 -16.16 13.29
C ASP A 122 13.86 -15.99 14.21
N SER A 123 14.09 -15.57 15.45
CA SER A 123 13.08 -15.29 16.46
C SER A 123 13.28 -13.93 17.10
N THR A 124 12.22 -13.40 17.73
CA THR A 124 12.27 -12.19 18.52
C THR A 124 12.99 -12.42 19.85
N ILE A 125 13.36 -11.34 20.55
CA ILE A 125 14.24 -11.40 21.72
C ILE A 125 13.45 -11.77 22.99
N ASP A 126 12.23 -11.28 23.15
CA ASP A 126 11.48 -11.31 24.41
C ASP A 126 10.81 -12.67 24.66
N ILE A 127 10.02 -13.14 23.70
CA ILE A 127 9.27 -14.42 23.80
C ILE A 127 9.64 -15.41 22.68
N GLN A 128 10.70 -15.14 21.93
CA GLN A 128 11.19 -16.00 20.86
C GLN A 128 10.12 -16.34 19.79
N LEU A 129 9.25 -15.37 19.46
CA LEU A 129 8.30 -15.51 18.37
C LEU A 129 9.06 -15.64 17.04
N PRO A 130 8.68 -16.57 16.16
CA PRO A 130 9.31 -16.69 14.86
C PRO A 130 9.03 -15.46 13.99
N THR A 131 10.07 -14.86 13.40
CA THR A 131 9.94 -13.63 12.61
C THR A 131 9.59 -13.87 11.14
N TRP A 132 9.60 -15.13 10.68
CA TRP A 132 9.33 -15.47 9.29
C TRP A 132 7.95 -15.04 8.78
N PRO A 133 6.84 -14.98 9.58
CA PRO A 133 5.54 -14.58 9.06
C PRO A 133 5.50 -13.13 8.61
N SER A 134 6.05 -12.21 9.41
CA SER A 134 6.13 -10.79 9.03
C SER A 134 7.06 -10.58 7.84
N LYS A 135 8.20 -11.29 7.80
CA LYS A 135 9.14 -11.23 6.67
C LYS A 135 8.55 -11.80 5.38
N LEU A 136 7.63 -12.77 5.45
CA LEU A 136 6.92 -13.32 4.28
C LEU A 136 5.92 -12.30 3.71
N MET A 137 5.31 -11.47 4.55
CA MET A 137 4.35 -10.47 4.09
C MET A 137 4.98 -9.40 3.19
N ILE A 138 6.28 -9.12 3.37
CA ILE A 138 6.99 -8.12 2.56
C ILE A 138 7.03 -8.50 1.06
N PRO A 139 7.55 -9.68 0.66
CA PRO A 139 7.57 -10.05 -0.75
C PRO A 139 6.17 -10.27 -1.33
N ILE A 140 5.19 -10.72 -0.53
CA ILE A 140 3.79 -10.84 -0.98
C ILE A 140 3.22 -9.45 -1.31
N ALA A 141 3.40 -8.47 -0.43
CA ALA A 141 2.94 -7.10 -0.66
C ALA A 141 3.61 -6.46 -1.87
N PHE A 142 4.93 -6.63 -2.04
CA PHE A 142 5.64 -6.13 -3.21
C PHE A 142 5.23 -6.85 -4.50
N ALA A 143 4.93 -8.13 -4.45
CA ALA A 143 4.38 -8.85 -5.61
C ALA A 143 2.99 -8.33 -5.99
N ALA A 144 2.10 -8.10 -5.02
CA ALA A 144 0.79 -7.50 -5.24
C ALA A 144 0.92 -6.09 -5.83
N LEU A 145 1.83 -5.27 -5.29
CA LEU A 145 2.14 -3.95 -5.82
C LEU A 145 2.66 -4.01 -7.26
N THR A 146 3.56 -4.95 -7.56
CA THR A 146 4.08 -5.15 -8.91
C THR A 146 2.96 -5.50 -9.89
N LEU A 147 2.04 -6.38 -9.51
CA LEU A 147 0.86 -6.72 -10.32
C LEU A 147 -0.01 -5.49 -10.57
N ARG A 148 -0.24 -4.67 -9.55
CA ARG A 148 -0.99 -3.42 -9.67
C ARG A 148 -0.31 -2.44 -10.63
N LEU A 149 1.00 -2.26 -10.50
CA LEU A 149 1.79 -1.40 -11.38
C LEU A 149 1.79 -1.88 -12.84
N ILE A 150 1.79 -3.18 -13.09
CA ILE A 150 1.69 -3.74 -14.45
C ILE A 150 0.34 -3.39 -15.08
N VAL A 151 -0.76 -3.51 -14.33
CA VAL A 151 -2.10 -3.12 -14.80
C VAL A 151 -2.14 -1.62 -15.11
N GLN A 152 -1.58 -0.81 -14.23
CA GLN A 152 -1.48 0.65 -14.40
C GLN A 152 -0.62 1.02 -15.62
N PHE A 153 0.51 0.36 -15.82
CA PHE A 153 1.37 0.56 -16.98
C PHE A 153 0.67 0.22 -18.30
N ALA A 154 -0.08 -0.89 -18.33
CA ALA A 154 -0.90 -1.24 -19.48
C ALA A 154 -1.99 -0.17 -19.77
N GLY A 155 -2.56 0.42 -18.72
CA GLY A 155 -3.48 1.55 -18.83
C GLY A 155 -2.83 2.78 -19.47
N TYR A 156 -1.62 3.13 -19.06
CA TYR A 156 -0.88 4.26 -19.63
C TYR A 156 -0.50 4.03 -21.11
N ILE A 157 -0.04 2.84 -21.48
CA ILE A 157 0.25 2.51 -22.89
C ILE A 157 -0.99 2.71 -23.75
N ARG A 158 -2.15 2.26 -23.27
CA ARG A 158 -3.42 2.43 -23.99
C ARG A 158 -3.78 3.90 -24.20
N LEU A 159 -3.55 4.76 -23.20
CA LEU A 159 -3.80 6.20 -23.28
C LEU A 159 -2.77 6.96 -24.15
N ILE A 160 -1.56 6.42 -24.31
CA ILE A 160 -0.56 6.95 -25.25
C ILE A 160 -1.02 6.72 -26.70
N VAL A 161 -1.59 5.54 -26.98
CA VAL A 161 -2.07 5.18 -28.32
C VAL A 161 -3.33 5.98 -28.69
N ASP A 162 -4.29 6.04 -27.78
CA ASP A 162 -5.54 6.80 -27.98
C ASP A 162 -5.90 7.61 -26.72
N PRO A 163 -5.56 8.92 -26.69
CA PRO A 163 -5.78 9.78 -25.53
C PRO A 163 -7.27 10.07 -25.21
N LYS A 164 -8.20 9.70 -26.10
CA LYS A 164 -9.65 9.92 -25.91
C LYS A 164 -10.34 8.78 -25.16
N LEU A 165 -9.64 7.67 -24.92
CA LEU A 165 -10.20 6.54 -24.17
C LEU A 165 -10.35 6.89 -22.69
N GLN A 166 -11.38 6.30 -22.05
CA GLN A 166 -11.54 6.41 -20.61
C GLN A 166 -10.35 5.75 -19.88
N PRO A 167 -9.75 6.42 -18.90
CA PRO A 167 -8.67 5.86 -18.11
C PRO A 167 -9.21 4.70 -17.25
N ILE A 168 -8.68 3.49 -17.47
CA ILE A 168 -9.03 2.27 -16.73
C ILE A 168 -7.79 1.81 -15.97
N GLY A 169 -7.92 1.60 -14.66
CA GLY A 169 -6.81 1.15 -13.80
C GLY A 169 -5.71 2.20 -13.58
N VAL A 170 -5.96 3.43 -14.00
CA VAL A 170 -5.05 4.57 -13.86
C VAL A 170 -5.64 5.48 -12.79
N PRO A 171 -4.92 5.79 -11.70
CA PRO A 171 -5.40 6.75 -10.74
C PRO A 171 -5.49 8.13 -11.41
N LEU A 172 -6.70 8.68 -11.41
CA LEU A 172 -6.92 10.03 -11.91
C LEU A 172 -6.27 11.02 -10.94
N ILE A 173 -5.49 11.94 -11.48
CA ILE A 173 -5.12 13.14 -10.73
C ILE A 173 -6.41 13.94 -10.64
N VAL A 174 -7.10 13.82 -9.52
CA VAL A 174 -8.21 14.72 -9.23
C VAL A 174 -7.55 16.03 -8.85
N ASP A 175 -7.72 17.02 -9.72
CA ASP A 175 -7.23 18.36 -9.47
C ASP A 175 -7.77 18.81 -8.10
N VAL A 176 -6.87 19.16 -7.18
CA VAL A 176 -7.20 19.56 -5.80
C VAL A 176 -8.27 20.65 -5.80
N GLU A 177 -8.27 21.50 -6.83
CA GLU A 177 -9.27 22.55 -7.04
C GLU A 177 -10.66 21.97 -7.34
N ASN A 178 -10.73 20.89 -8.08
CA ASN A 178 -12.00 20.20 -8.38
C ASN A 178 -12.53 19.39 -7.20
N GLN A 179 -11.65 18.80 -6.38
CA GLN A 179 -12.05 18.17 -5.10
C GLN A 179 -12.61 19.21 -4.14
N ALA A 180 -11.93 20.32 -3.95
CA ALA A 180 -12.39 21.39 -3.08
C ALA A 180 -13.74 21.97 -3.55
N LYS A 181 -13.96 22.11 -4.86
CA LYS A 181 -15.25 22.55 -5.42
C LYS A 181 -16.36 21.51 -5.23
N GLN A 182 -16.06 20.22 -5.34
CA GLN A 182 -17.03 19.14 -5.09
C GLN A 182 -17.41 19.05 -3.62
N GLU A 183 -16.45 19.14 -2.70
CA GLU A 183 -16.71 19.17 -1.27
C GLU A 183 -17.52 20.41 -0.85
N ALA A 184 -17.19 21.58 -1.38
CA ALA A 184 -17.94 22.81 -1.15
C ALA A 184 -19.40 22.69 -1.63
N SER A 185 -19.62 22.10 -2.82
CA SER A 185 -20.98 21.91 -3.36
C SER A 185 -21.80 20.88 -2.58
N GLN A 186 -21.18 19.84 -1.99
CA GLN A 186 -21.84 18.88 -1.11
C GLN A 186 -22.28 19.50 0.22
N ILE A 187 -21.51 20.42 0.77
CA ILE A 187 -21.87 21.16 1.99
C ILE A 187 -23.04 22.11 1.73
N GLU A 188 -23.13 22.75 0.55
CA GLU A 188 -24.24 23.62 0.19
C GLU A 188 -25.55 22.86 -0.03
N THR A 189 -25.50 21.62 -0.53
CA THR A 189 -26.71 20.78 -0.75
C THR A 189 -27.25 20.14 0.54
N THR A 190 -26.50 20.17 1.64
CA THR A 190 -26.88 19.57 2.94
C THR A 190 -27.44 20.60 3.92
N LYS A 191 -27.54 21.87 3.51
CA LYS A 191 -28.22 22.97 4.24
C LYS A 191 -29.58 23.24 3.67
#